data_f9de7763360ab8e824e6027d845d61c0
#
_entry.id   f9de7763360ab8e824e6027d845d61c0
#
_cell.length_a   1.000
_cell.length_b   1.000
_cell.length_c   1.000
_cell.angle_alpha   90.00
_cell.angle_beta   90.00
_cell.angle_gamma   90.00
#
_symmetry.space_group_name_H-M   'P 1'
#
loop_
_entity.id
_entity.type
_entity.pdbx_description
1 polymer ?
#
loop_
_entity_poly.entity_id
_entity_poly.type
_entity_poly.pdbx_seq_one_letter_code
_entity_poly.pdbx_strand_id
1 'polypeptide(L)'
;MPGETEADLSGVEPNRRRPKPPIMEIDGRPLKPATLMMGHGYDPTLSEGSLKPPIFLTSTFAFESAAAGKRHFEGVTGIRPGGSDGLVYSRFNGPNQEIAEDRLSVWEEAEDALLFSSGMSAIATTLLAMVQPGDVIVHSAPLYAATESLIGRILGKFGVQWL
;
A
#
# COMPACT_ATOMS: atom_id res chain seq x y z
N MET A 1 20.28 24.82 21.98
CA MET A 1 19.74 23.82 21.05
C MET A 1 18.98 24.56 19.97
N PRO A 2 19.43 24.64 18.71
CA PRO A 2 18.62 25.22 17.65
C PRO A 2 17.48 24.26 17.34
N GLY A 3 16.25 24.82 17.22
CA GLY A 3 15.04 24.06 16.99
C GLY A 3 15.11 23.22 15.72
N GLU A 4 14.76 21.95 15.85
CA GLU A 4 14.43 21.09 14.72
C GLU A 4 13.17 21.69 14.08
N THR A 5 13.34 22.23 12.90
CA THR A 5 12.23 22.61 12.03
C THR A 5 11.47 21.34 11.69
N GLU A 6 10.23 21.21 12.15
CA GLU A 6 9.30 20.21 11.63
C GLU A 6 9.34 20.29 10.09
N ALA A 7 9.72 19.20 9.47
CA ALA A 7 9.69 19.11 8.03
C ALA A 7 8.24 19.23 7.58
N ASP A 8 7.93 20.26 6.82
CA ASP A 8 6.61 20.41 6.18
C ASP A 8 6.39 19.25 5.21
N LEU A 9 5.58 18.29 5.65
CA LEU A 9 5.20 17.11 4.86
C LEU A 9 3.99 17.37 3.95
N SER A 10 3.45 18.58 3.91
CA SER A 10 2.26 18.93 3.11
C SER A 10 2.47 18.83 1.59
N GLY A 11 3.71 18.66 1.13
CA GLY A 11 4.06 18.50 -0.29
C GLY A 11 4.56 17.10 -0.66
N VAL A 12 4.57 16.15 0.27
CA VAL A 12 4.96 14.77 -0.04
C VAL A 12 3.77 14.08 -0.69
N GLU A 13 3.74 14.03 -2.03
CA GLU A 13 2.82 13.13 -2.71
C GLU A 13 3.09 11.69 -2.20
N PRO A 14 2.03 10.95 -1.83
CA PRO A 14 2.20 9.56 -1.42
C PRO A 14 2.96 8.81 -2.51
N ASN A 15 3.87 7.93 -2.10
CA ASN A 15 4.68 7.10 -2.99
C ASN A 15 3.77 6.47 -4.06
N ARG A 16 3.72 7.10 -5.23
CA ARG A 16 2.89 6.60 -6.33
C ARG A 16 3.53 5.31 -6.79
N ARG A 17 2.88 4.22 -6.43
CA ARG A 17 3.08 2.94 -7.09
C ARG A 17 3.02 3.14 -8.61
N ARG A 18 3.55 2.19 -9.37
CA ARG A 18 3.42 2.21 -10.84
C ARG A 18 2.03 2.69 -11.22
N PRO A 19 1.91 3.59 -12.22
CA PRO A 19 0.59 4.03 -12.65
C PRO A 19 -0.25 2.77 -12.90
N LYS A 20 -1.38 2.68 -12.22
CA LYS A 20 -2.33 1.58 -12.44
C LYS A 20 -2.63 1.55 -13.92
N PRO A 21 -2.55 0.39 -14.60
CA PRO A 21 -2.93 0.33 -15.99
C PRO A 21 -4.35 0.89 -16.12
N PRO A 22 -4.63 1.70 -17.16
CA PRO A 22 -5.94 2.29 -17.33
C PRO A 22 -7.00 1.18 -17.32
N ILE A 23 -8.18 1.49 -16.76
CA ILE A 23 -9.33 0.57 -16.84
C ILE A 23 -9.52 0.25 -18.32
N MET A 24 -9.37 -1.01 -18.67
CA MET A 24 -9.53 -1.43 -20.04
C MET A 24 -11.01 -1.37 -20.41
N GLU A 25 -11.31 -0.70 -21.49
CA GLU A 25 -12.62 -0.68 -22.11
C GLU A 25 -12.59 -1.52 -23.39
N ILE A 26 -13.69 -2.16 -23.70
CA ILE A 26 -13.92 -2.78 -25.01
C ILE A 26 -15.13 -2.11 -25.61
N ASP A 27 -14.95 -1.53 -26.80
CA ASP A 27 -16.01 -0.79 -27.53
C ASP A 27 -16.67 0.31 -26.68
N GLY A 28 -15.86 1.06 -25.90
CA GLY A 28 -16.33 2.11 -25.01
C GLY A 28 -17.13 1.61 -23.80
N ARG A 29 -17.08 0.32 -23.50
CA ARG A 29 -17.72 -0.27 -22.32
C ARG A 29 -16.66 -0.70 -21.33
N PRO A 30 -16.73 -0.24 -20.06
CA PRO A 30 -15.79 -0.65 -19.03
C PRO A 30 -15.92 -2.16 -18.76
N LEU A 31 -14.78 -2.81 -18.59
CA LEU A 31 -14.75 -4.22 -18.24
C LEU A 31 -15.22 -4.42 -16.80
N LYS A 32 -15.94 -5.50 -16.57
CA LYS A 32 -16.38 -5.89 -15.23
C LYS A 32 -15.17 -6.31 -14.36
N PRO A 33 -15.23 -6.13 -13.03
CA PRO A 33 -14.16 -6.54 -12.12
C PRO A 33 -13.70 -7.99 -12.34
N ALA A 34 -14.62 -8.92 -12.55
CA ALA A 34 -14.27 -10.32 -12.83
C ALA A 34 -13.39 -10.51 -14.09
N THR A 35 -13.56 -9.68 -15.12
CA THR A 35 -12.72 -9.69 -16.32
C THR A 35 -11.38 -9.03 -16.04
N LEU A 36 -11.37 -7.92 -15.30
CA LEU A 36 -10.15 -7.21 -14.92
C LEU A 36 -9.22 -8.08 -14.08
N MET A 37 -9.76 -8.97 -13.24
CA MET A 37 -8.95 -9.89 -12.42
C MET A 37 -8.05 -10.82 -13.25
N MET A 38 -8.30 -10.97 -14.55
CA MET A 38 -7.46 -11.81 -15.40
C MET A 38 -6.10 -11.19 -15.74
N GLY A 39 -6.01 -9.86 -15.80
CA GLY A 39 -4.76 -9.19 -16.23
C GLY A 39 -4.47 -7.86 -15.53
N HIS A 40 -5.40 -7.29 -14.76
CA HIS A 40 -5.19 -6.00 -14.10
C HIS A 40 -3.98 -6.03 -13.15
N GLY A 41 -3.22 -4.94 -13.11
CA GLY A 41 -2.03 -4.81 -12.26
C GLY A 41 -0.79 -5.55 -12.78
N TYR A 42 -0.83 -6.12 -13.99
CA TYR A 42 0.29 -6.87 -14.53
C TYR A 42 0.51 -6.61 -16.02
N ASP A 43 1.76 -6.37 -16.37
CA ASP A 43 2.20 -6.26 -17.77
C ASP A 43 2.96 -7.53 -18.20
N PRO A 44 2.41 -8.34 -19.14
CA PRO A 44 3.05 -9.54 -19.62
C PRO A 44 4.46 -9.34 -20.19
N THR A 45 4.77 -8.16 -20.72
CA THR A 45 6.08 -7.86 -21.31
C THR A 45 7.22 -7.90 -20.29
N LEU A 46 6.89 -7.73 -19.00
CA LEU A 46 7.85 -7.82 -17.90
C LEU A 46 8.24 -9.26 -17.55
N SER A 47 7.61 -10.27 -18.14
CA SER A 47 7.84 -11.69 -17.85
C SER A 47 7.63 -12.56 -19.09
N GLU A 48 8.43 -12.36 -20.12
CA GLU A 48 8.49 -13.20 -21.35
C GLU A 48 7.13 -13.35 -22.06
N GLY A 49 6.22 -12.38 -21.89
CA GLY A 49 4.88 -12.44 -22.47
C GLY A 49 3.89 -13.35 -21.73
N SER A 50 4.21 -13.77 -20.52
CA SER A 50 3.31 -14.59 -19.70
C SER A 50 1.99 -13.88 -19.46
N LEU A 51 0.86 -14.46 -19.90
CA LEU A 51 -0.47 -13.86 -19.69
C LEU A 51 -0.91 -13.81 -18.22
N LYS A 52 -0.33 -14.66 -17.38
CA LYS A 52 -0.55 -14.63 -15.94
C LYS A 52 0.74 -14.25 -15.23
N PRO A 53 0.68 -13.44 -14.19
CA PRO A 53 1.86 -13.08 -13.44
C PRO A 53 2.54 -14.35 -12.89
N PRO A 54 3.84 -14.50 -13.08
CA PRO A 54 4.60 -15.55 -12.40
C PRO A 54 4.63 -15.27 -10.90
N ILE A 55 4.90 -16.30 -10.11
CA ILE A 55 5.18 -16.13 -8.69
C ILE A 55 6.65 -15.71 -8.55
N PHE A 56 6.88 -14.50 -8.06
CA PHE A 56 8.22 -13.97 -7.81
C PHE A 56 8.72 -14.47 -6.46
N LEU A 57 9.57 -15.50 -6.47
CA LEU A 57 10.17 -16.11 -5.26
C LEU A 57 11.46 -15.38 -4.87
N THR A 58 11.37 -14.06 -4.73
CA THR A 58 12.48 -13.23 -4.29
C THR A 58 11.99 -12.11 -3.37
N SER A 59 12.84 -11.66 -2.47
CA SER A 59 12.58 -10.51 -1.61
C SER A 59 13.39 -9.27 -2.00
N THR A 60 14.34 -9.40 -2.93
CA THR A 60 15.24 -8.31 -3.31
C THR A 60 15.25 -8.13 -4.81
N PHE A 61 15.38 -6.88 -5.24
CA PHE A 61 15.35 -6.49 -6.65
C PHE A 61 16.55 -5.62 -6.96
N ALA A 62 17.15 -5.82 -8.13
CA ALA A 62 18.29 -5.06 -8.58
C ALA A 62 17.85 -3.80 -9.33
N PHE A 63 18.59 -2.73 -9.15
CA PHE A 63 18.49 -1.55 -10.01
C PHE A 63 19.34 -1.76 -11.27
N GLU A 64 18.90 -1.20 -12.38
CA GLU A 64 19.64 -1.21 -13.65
C GLU A 64 21.01 -0.52 -13.55
N SER A 65 21.13 0.46 -12.64
CA SER A 65 22.36 1.20 -12.37
C SER A 65 22.35 1.86 -11.00
N ALA A 66 23.52 2.23 -10.51
CA ALA A 66 23.65 3.00 -9.29
C ALA A 66 22.89 4.34 -9.35
N ALA A 67 22.84 4.97 -10.53
CA ALA A 67 22.08 6.20 -10.75
C ALA A 67 20.55 5.96 -10.64
N ALA A 68 20.05 4.83 -11.10
CA ALA A 68 18.65 4.44 -10.92
C ALA A 68 18.32 4.23 -9.44
N GLY A 69 19.18 3.54 -8.70
CA GLY A 69 19.03 3.38 -7.25
C GLY A 69 19.03 4.69 -6.49
N LYS A 70 19.94 5.61 -6.84
CA LYS A 70 19.96 6.95 -6.25
C LYS A 70 18.64 7.69 -6.48
N ARG A 71 18.14 7.73 -7.71
CA ARG A 71 16.86 8.38 -8.05
C ARG A 71 15.69 7.78 -7.27
N HIS A 72 15.67 6.46 -7.13
CA HIS A 72 14.63 5.78 -6.35
C HIS A 72 14.62 6.27 -4.89
N PHE A 73 15.76 6.26 -4.22
CA PHE A 73 15.83 6.68 -2.82
C PHE A 73 15.61 8.19 -2.63
N GLU A 74 16.02 9.03 -3.57
CA GLU A 74 15.67 10.46 -3.58
C GLU A 74 14.16 10.67 -3.68
N GLY A 75 13.45 9.81 -4.44
CA GLY A 75 12.00 9.82 -4.50
C GLY A 75 11.33 9.35 -3.21
N VAL A 76 11.83 8.26 -2.61
CA VAL A 76 11.32 7.74 -1.31
C VAL A 76 11.45 8.76 -0.20
N THR A 77 12.57 9.49 -0.16
CA THR A 77 12.87 10.48 0.88
C THR A 77 12.25 11.85 0.62
N GLY A 78 11.54 12.03 -0.49
CA GLY A 78 10.95 13.33 -0.85
C GLY A 78 11.94 14.37 -1.35
N ILE A 79 13.24 14.04 -1.47
CA ILE A 79 14.25 14.95 -2.05
C ILE A 79 13.94 15.26 -3.52
N ARG A 80 13.40 14.25 -4.24
CA ARG A 80 12.94 14.41 -5.62
C ARG A 80 11.41 14.30 -5.67
N PRO A 81 10.70 15.24 -6.30
CA PRO A 81 9.26 15.15 -6.49
C PRO A 81 8.90 13.97 -7.43
N GLY A 82 7.67 13.44 -7.28
CA GLY A 82 7.15 12.35 -8.11
C GLY A 82 7.30 10.95 -7.49
N GLY A 83 7.77 10.87 -6.24
CA GLY A 83 7.88 9.59 -5.53
C GLY A 83 8.96 8.67 -6.13
N SER A 84 8.85 7.38 -5.83
CA SER A 84 9.74 6.35 -6.37
C SER A 84 8.97 5.36 -7.22
N ASP A 85 9.58 4.99 -8.34
CA ASP A 85 9.12 3.98 -9.27
C ASP A 85 10.15 2.84 -9.30
N GLY A 86 9.89 1.75 -8.70
CA GLY A 86 10.82 0.62 -8.73
C GLY A 86 10.69 -0.27 -7.51
N LEU A 87 11.25 -1.45 -7.65
CA LEU A 87 11.26 -2.47 -6.63
C LEU A 87 12.63 -2.50 -5.95
N VAL A 88 12.66 -2.67 -4.64
CA VAL A 88 13.88 -2.79 -3.85
C VAL A 88 13.84 -4.04 -3.00
N TYR A 89 12.81 -4.13 -2.18
CA TYR A 89 12.69 -5.18 -1.19
C TYR A 89 11.22 -5.42 -0.82
N SER A 90 10.81 -6.68 -0.78
CA SER A 90 9.39 -7.08 -0.64
C SER A 90 8.71 -6.60 0.65
N ARG A 91 9.47 -6.16 1.67
CA ARG A 91 8.86 -5.54 2.85
C ARG A 91 8.23 -4.18 2.54
N PHE A 92 8.75 -3.48 1.55
CA PHE A 92 8.21 -2.20 1.10
C PHE A 92 7.21 -2.40 -0.03
N ASN A 93 7.61 -3.14 -1.06
CA ASN A 93 6.80 -3.47 -2.21
C ASN A 93 7.33 -4.71 -2.93
N GLY A 94 6.48 -5.34 -3.72
CA GLY A 94 6.88 -6.48 -4.53
C GLY A 94 5.79 -6.88 -5.51
N PRO A 95 6.14 -7.49 -6.64
CA PRO A 95 5.18 -7.75 -7.71
C PRO A 95 3.99 -8.61 -7.27
N ASN A 96 4.21 -9.59 -6.40
CA ASN A 96 3.12 -10.44 -5.91
C ASN A 96 2.11 -9.65 -5.09
N GLN A 97 2.59 -8.77 -4.19
CA GLN A 97 1.76 -7.93 -3.36
C GLN A 97 1.04 -6.87 -4.20
N GLU A 98 1.77 -6.11 -5.01
CA GLU A 98 1.22 -5.02 -5.82
C GLU A 98 0.11 -5.52 -6.75
N ILE A 99 0.30 -6.66 -7.43
CA ILE A 99 -0.73 -7.25 -8.29
C ILE A 99 -1.98 -7.65 -7.49
N ALA A 100 -1.81 -8.20 -6.28
CA ALA A 100 -2.92 -8.56 -5.43
C ALA A 100 -3.66 -7.33 -4.91
N GLU A 101 -2.93 -6.30 -4.49
CA GLU A 101 -3.47 -5.03 -4.01
C GLU A 101 -4.23 -4.29 -5.10
N ASP A 102 -3.69 -4.19 -6.31
CA ASP A 102 -4.36 -3.59 -7.47
C ASP A 102 -5.69 -4.28 -7.79
N ARG A 103 -5.72 -5.61 -7.71
CA ARG A 103 -6.93 -6.39 -7.96
C ARG A 103 -7.97 -6.22 -6.85
N LEU A 104 -7.53 -6.19 -5.60
CA LEU A 104 -8.43 -5.95 -4.46
C LEU A 104 -9.05 -4.56 -4.54
N SER A 105 -8.28 -3.53 -4.90
CA SER A 105 -8.81 -2.18 -5.05
C SER A 105 -9.92 -2.10 -6.11
N VAL A 106 -9.81 -2.87 -7.19
CA VAL A 106 -10.88 -2.96 -8.22
C VAL A 106 -12.14 -3.64 -7.67
N TRP A 107 -12.00 -4.70 -6.87
CA TRP A 107 -13.15 -5.38 -6.28
C TRP A 107 -13.88 -4.54 -5.25
N GLU A 108 -13.12 -3.79 -4.45
CA GLU A 108 -13.65 -2.94 -3.37
C GLU A 108 -14.04 -1.54 -3.86
N GLU A 109 -13.87 -1.26 -5.16
CA GLU A 109 -14.09 0.08 -5.75
C GLU A 109 -13.30 1.17 -4.98
N ALA A 110 -12.14 0.79 -4.45
CA ALA A 110 -11.28 1.64 -3.64
C ALA A 110 -10.17 2.29 -4.49
N GLU A 111 -9.65 3.41 -4.02
CA GLU A 111 -8.51 4.11 -4.66
C GLU A 111 -7.24 3.28 -4.59
N ASP A 112 -7.06 2.55 -3.49
CA ASP A 112 -5.88 1.71 -3.25
C ASP A 112 -6.19 0.60 -2.24
N ALA A 113 -5.29 -0.39 -2.13
CA ALA A 113 -5.33 -1.45 -1.16
C ALA A 113 -3.92 -1.77 -0.66
N LEU A 114 -3.81 -2.24 0.57
CA LEU A 114 -2.57 -2.70 1.19
C LEU A 114 -2.73 -4.12 1.70
N LEU A 115 -1.81 -4.99 1.33
CA LEU A 115 -1.78 -6.38 1.76
C LEU A 115 -0.91 -6.54 3.01
N PHE A 116 -1.43 -7.25 3.99
CA PHE A 116 -0.74 -7.56 5.24
C PHE A 116 -0.63 -9.08 5.43
N SER A 117 0.33 -9.50 6.26
CA SER A 117 0.56 -10.92 6.58
C SER A 117 -0.54 -11.55 7.42
N SER A 118 -1.40 -10.75 8.04
CA SER A 118 -2.57 -11.21 8.81
C SER A 118 -3.64 -10.13 8.90
N GLY A 119 -4.91 -10.53 9.11
CA GLY A 119 -5.99 -9.59 9.36
C GLY A 119 -5.73 -8.70 10.58
N MET A 120 -5.13 -9.24 11.65
CA MET A 120 -4.78 -8.41 12.81
C MET A 120 -3.67 -7.41 12.54
N SER A 121 -2.69 -7.72 11.68
CA SER A 121 -1.71 -6.72 11.26
C SER A 121 -2.33 -5.62 10.42
N ALA A 122 -3.30 -5.94 9.55
CA ALA A 122 -4.06 -4.94 8.82
C ALA A 122 -4.83 -4.01 9.77
N ILE A 123 -5.61 -4.58 10.70
CA ILE A 123 -6.40 -3.82 11.67
C ILE A 123 -5.49 -2.95 12.56
N ALA A 124 -4.44 -3.55 13.13
CA ALA A 124 -3.55 -2.84 14.04
C ALA A 124 -2.82 -1.68 13.35
N THR A 125 -2.30 -1.91 12.15
CA THR A 125 -1.59 -0.87 11.39
C THR A 125 -2.54 0.26 11.00
N THR A 126 -3.76 -0.06 10.57
CA THR A 126 -4.76 0.94 10.21
C THR A 126 -5.11 1.82 11.42
N LEU A 127 -5.43 1.20 12.56
CA LEU A 127 -5.75 1.97 13.77
C LEU A 127 -4.57 2.83 14.21
N LEU A 128 -3.36 2.27 14.29
CA LEU A 128 -2.15 3.01 14.69
C LEU A 128 -1.79 4.16 13.72
N ALA A 129 -2.13 4.04 12.45
CA ALA A 129 -1.90 5.10 11.47
C ALA A 129 -2.93 6.24 11.57
N MET A 130 -4.13 5.97 12.10
CA MET A 130 -5.24 6.91 12.09
C MET A 130 -5.52 7.57 13.43
N VAL A 131 -5.14 6.94 14.56
CA VAL A 131 -5.48 7.45 15.88
C VAL A 131 -4.28 8.06 16.62
N GLN A 132 -4.56 9.08 17.42
CA GLN A 132 -3.59 9.76 18.27
C GLN A 132 -4.06 9.71 19.74
N PRO A 133 -3.16 9.93 20.72
CA PRO A 133 -3.56 10.09 22.12
C PRO A 133 -4.64 11.17 22.27
N GLY A 134 -5.73 10.81 22.93
CA GLY A 134 -6.92 11.67 23.11
C GLY A 134 -8.06 11.41 22.14
N ASP A 135 -7.83 10.69 21.06
CA ASP A 135 -8.89 10.31 20.11
C ASP A 135 -9.85 9.29 20.71
N VAL A 136 -11.05 9.23 20.13
CA VAL A 136 -12.10 8.29 20.53
C VAL A 136 -12.44 7.37 19.38
N ILE A 137 -12.28 6.06 19.57
CA ILE A 137 -12.74 5.04 18.63
C ILE A 137 -14.19 4.68 18.97
N VAL A 138 -15.10 4.88 18.02
CA VAL A 138 -16.50 4.41 18.13
C VAL A 138 -16.63 3.15 17.31
N HIS A 139 -17.11 2.06 17.94
CA HIS A 139 -17.25 0.79 17.24
C HIS A 139 -18.54 0.05 17.63
N SER A 140 -19.03 -0.80 16.76
CA SER A 140 -20.10 -1.74 17.06
C SER A 140 -19.60 -2.89 17.94
N ALA A 141 -20.50 -3.52 18.69
CA ALA A 141 -20.23 -4.75 19.44
C ALA A 141 -21.14 -5.88 18.93
N PRO A 142 -20.66 -7.15 18.91
CA PRO A 142 -19.28 -7.56 19.20
C PRO A 142 -18.33 -7.37 18.02
N LEU A 143 -17.05 -7.09 18.30
CA LEU A 143 -15.98 -7.18 17.35
C LEU A 143 -15.22 -8.53 17.49
N TYR A 144 -14.30 -8.78 16.57
CA TYR A 144 -13.33 -9.85 16.76
C TYR A 144 -12.54 -9.62 18.07
N ALA A 145 -12.45 -10.64 18.92
CA ALA A 145 -11.94 -10.51 20.30
C ALA A 145 -10.53 -9.89 20.39
N ALA A 146 -9.65 -10.19 19.40
CA ALA A 146 -8.32 -9.58 19.38
C ALA A 146 -8.37 -8.09 19.02
N THR A 147 -9.34 -7.64 18.22
CA THR A 147 -9.56 -6.23 17.91
C THR A 147 -10.06 -5.48 19.15
N GLU A 148 -11.01 -6.04 19.89
CA GLU A 148 -11.45 -5.45 21.17
C GLU A 148 -10.30 -5.34 22.18
N SER A 149 -9.46 -6.38 22.26
CA SER A 149 -8.28 -6.37 23.12
C SER A 149 -7.25 -5.33 22.67
N LEU A 150 -7.05 -5.15 21.36
CA LEU A 150 -6.18 -4.11 20.81
C LEU A 150 -6.67 -2.72 21.22
N ILE A 151 -7.95 -2.43 20.99
CA ILE A 151 -8.55 -1.13 21.29
C ILE A 151 -8.50 -0.88 22.81
N GLY A 152 -9.12 -1.76 23.59
CA GLY A 152 -9.32 -1.52 25.01
C GLY A 152 -8.05 -1.67 25.86
N ARG A 153 -7.22 -2.68 25.59
CA ARG A 153 -6.08 -3.01 26.44
C ARG A 153 -4.75 -2.44 25.96
N ILE A 154 -4.60 -2.22 24.67
CA ILE A 154 -3.34 -1.74 24.10
C ILE A 154 -3.44 -0.25 23.79
N LEU A 155 -4.35 0.18 22.92
CA LEU A 155 -4.48 1.58 22.54
C LEU A 155 -4.92 2.46 23.70
N GLY A 156 -5.73 1.93 24.62
CA GLY A 156 -6.09 2.63 25.87
C GLY A 156 -4.89 3.02 26.73
N LYS A 157 -3.78 2.26 26.71
CA LYS A 157 -2.53 2.63 27.39
C LYS A 157 -1.84 3.84 26.78
N PHE A 158 -2.12 4.13 25.54
CA PHE A 158 -1.60 5.29 24.81
C PHE A 158 -2.57 6.47 24.79
N GLY A 159 -3.62 6.44 25.62
CA GLY A 159 -4.55 7.54 25.78
C GLY A 159 -5.68 7.58 24.74
N VAL A 160 -5.84 6.54 23.93
CA VAL A 160 -6.99 6.42 23.03
C VAL A 160 -8.21 5.94 23.84
N GLN A 161 -9.34 6.60 23.65
CA GLN A 161 -10.62 6.24 24.28
C GLN A 161 -11.46 5.41 23.29
N TRP A 162 -12.49 4.72 23.81
CA TRP A 162 -13.43 3.96 22.95
C TRP A 162 -14.83 3.93 23.54
N LEU A 163 -15.83 3.82 22.66
CA LEU A 163 -17.25 3.75 22.96
C LEU A 163 -17.92 2.63 22.15
#